data_0b7238c2e5df31e155f30a16221465c6
#
_entry.id   0b7238c2e5df31e155f30a16221465c6
#
_cell.length_a   1.000
_cell.length_b   1.000
_cell.length_c   1.000
_cell.angle_alpha   90.00
_cell.angle_beta   90.00
_cell.angle_gamma   90.00
#
_symmetry.space_group_name_H-M   'P 1'
#
loop_
_entity.id
_entity.type
_entity.pdbx_description
1 polymer ?
#
loop_
_entity_poly.entity_id
_entity_poly.type
_entity_poly.pdbx_seq_one_letter_code
_entity_poly.pdbx_strand_id
1 'polypeptide(L)'
;IQNAPKALESLKYFCEEAPEYHVIAAGSLLGVALHEGISYPVGKVDLLDLYPFNFREFLCAMDEEGLESALETKDYNLIDNFADKYLFWLKNYYYTGGMPAVVDAFRLNKDYAEVRQIQSDIVRQYEGDFGKHIKAKVLPRIRMVWDSIPMQLAKENKKFFFGQIKKGARSSEFEIAIQWLLDCGLVYKVNRVNEPHIPLKAYKNM
;
A
#
# COMPACT_ATOMS: atom_id res chain seq x y z
N ILE A 1 -10.57 8.81 12.30
CA ILE A 1 -11.02 8.08 13.52
C ILE A 1 -9.86 7.80 14.48
N GLN A 2 -8.61 7.63 14.00
CA GLN A 2 -7.43 7.33 14.82
C GLN A 2 -7.14 8.36 15.92
N ASN A 3 -7.55 9.63 15.74
CA ASN A 3 -7.41 10.69 16.74
C ASN A 3 -8.57 10.70 17.78
N ALA A 4 -9.51 9.80 17.66
CA ALA A 4 -10.67 9.67 18.53
C ALA A 4 -10.89 8.20 18.92
N PRO A 5 -10.10 7.65 19.86
CA PRO A 5 -10.17 6.23 20.24
C PRO A 5 -11.57 5.77 20.63
N LYS A 6 -12.31 6.61 21.36
CA LYS A 6 -13.71 6.33 21.74
C LYS A 6 -14.66 6.21 20.54
N ALA A 7 -14.32 6.80 19.38
CA ALA A 7 -15.15 6.66 18.19
C ALA A 7 -15.05 5.25 17.60
N LEU A 8 -13.91 4.56 17.70
CA LEU A 8 -13.79 3.15 17.33
C LEU A 8 -14.64 2.26 18.25
N GLU A 9 -14.60 2.50 19.55
CA GLU A 9 -15.43 1.76 20.51
C GLU A 9 -16.92 1.98 20.27
N SER A 10 -17.33 3.18 19.84
CA SER A 10 -18.74 3.51 19.57
C SER A 10 -19.34 2.72 18.39
N LEU A 11 -18.53 2.21 17.47
CA LEU A 11 -19.01 1.39 16.35
C LEU A 11 -19.78 0.14 16.82
N LYS A 12 -19.42 -0.40 17.99
CA LYS A 12 -20.15 -1.49 18.62
C LYS A 12 -21.59 -1.11 18.89
N TYR A 13 -21.81 0.07 19.47
CA TYR A 13 -23.17 0.53 19.83
C TYR A 13 -24.02 0.80 18.59
N PHE A 14 -23.45 1.34 17.52
CA PHE A 14 -24.16 1.46 16.25
C PHE A 14 -24.61 0.10 15.71
N CYS A 15 -23.75 -0.91 15.77
CA CYS A 15 -24.09 -2.26 15.34
C CYS A 15 -25.18 -2.91 16.20
N GLU A 16 -25.18 -2.67 17.54
CA GLU A 16 -26.07 -3.36 18.50
C GLU A 16 -27.37 -2.60 18.76
N GLU A 17 -27.33 -1.28 18.82
CA GLU A 17 -28.44 -0.45 19.30
C GLU A 17 -29.08 0.43 18.23
N ALA A 18 -28.41 0.61 17.09
CA ALA A 18 -28.85 1.46 15.99
C ALA A 18 -28.50 0.86 14.61
N PRO A 19 -28.94 -0.39 14.31
CA PRO A 19 -28.55 -1.12 13.10
C PRO A 19 -29.11 -0.51 11.81
N GLU A 20 -30.05 0.41 11.89
CA GLU A 20 -30.58 1.16 10.76
C GLU A 20 -29.59 2.19 10.18
N TYR A 21 -28.52 2.53 10.91
CA TYR A 21 -27.49 3.45 10.43
C TYR A 21 -26.31 2.70 9.85
N HIS A 22 -26.01 2.97 8.58
CA HIS A 22 -24.79 2.48 7.93
C HIS A 22 -23.62 3.40 8.27
N VAL A 23 -22.68 2.91 9.07
CA VAL A 23 -21.52 3.71 9.54
C VAL A 23 -20.25 3.24 8.84
N ILE A 24 -19.58 4.16 8.16
CA ILE A 24 -18.28 3.94 7.55
C ILE A 24 -17.26 4.81 8.29
N ALA A 25 -16.20 4.18 8.81
CA ALA A 25 -15.12 4.86 9.50
C ALA A 25 -13.81 4.61 8.75
N ALA A 26 -13.08 5.68 8.43
CA ALA A 26 -11.80 5.58 7.72
C ALA A 26 -10.64 6.13 8.56
N GLY A 27 -9.47 5.57 8.36
CA GLY A 27 -8.22 6.03 8.98
C GLY A 27 -7.01 5.44 8.27
N SER A 28 -6.06 6.28 7.86
CA SER A 28 -4.85 5.88 7.15
C SER A 28 -3.87 5.06 8.01
N LEU A 29 -3.97 5.15 9.33
CA LEU A 29 -3.12 4.46 10.32
C LEU A 29 -3.94 3.56 11.24
N LEU A 30 -5.05 3.04 10.76
CA LEU A 30 -5.95 2.20 11.56
C LEU A 30 -5.22 0.94 12.06
N GLY A 31 -4.37 0.32 11.24
CA GLY A 31 -3.55 -0.82 11.63
C GLY A 31 -2.64 -0.53 12.83
N VAL A 32 -2.01 0.65 12.90
CA VAL A 32 -1.19 1.07 14.05
C VAL A 32 -2.04 1.30 15.29
N ALA A 33 -3.18 1.97 15.14
CA ALA A 33 -4.10 2.24 16.26
C ALA A 33 -4.60 0.95 16.91
N LEU A 34 -4.84 -0.10 16.13
CA LEU A 34 -5.26 -1.41 16.63
C LEU A 34 -4.18 -2.09 17.50
N HIS A 35 -2.90 -1.81 17.27
CA HIS A 35 -1.79 -2.35 18.06
C HIS A 35 -1.51 -1.56 19.35
N GLU A 36 -2.01 -0.33 19.47
CA GLU A 36 -1.80 0.52 20.67
C GLU A 36 -2.80 0.26 21.81
N GLY A 37 -3.51 -0.88 21.79
CA GLY A 37 -4.41 -1.29 22.88
C GLY A 37 -5.79 -0.65 22.85
N ILE A 38 -6.20 -0.09 21.72
CA ILE A 38 -7.57 0.36 21.50
C ILE A 38 -8.45 -0.89 21.38
N SER A 39 -9.51 -0.95 22.17
CA SER A 39 -10.51 -2.03 22.09
C SER A 39 -11.18 -2.01 20.71
N TYR A 40 -10.93 -3.06 19.94
CA TYR A 40 -11.56 -3.24 18.63
C TYR A 40 -12.85 -4.06 18.80
N PRO A 41 -13.98 -3.62 18.25
CA PRO A 41 -15.26 -4.33 18.39
C PRO A 41 -15.31 -5.57 17.49
N VAL A 42 -14.62 -6.64 17.91
CA VAL A 42 -14.52 -7.92 17.19
C VAL A 42 -15.91 -8.48 16.88
N GLY A 43 -16.16 -8.83 15.61
CA GLY A 43 -17.41 -9.39 15.15
C GLY A 43 -18.57 -8.38 15.01
N LYS A 44 -18.30 -7.08 15.16
CA LYS A 44 -19.31 -5.99 15.04
C LYS A 44 -18.98 -5.00 13.92
N VAL A 45 -17.83 -5.13 13.31
CA VAL A 45 -17.37 -4.31 12.20
C VAL A 45 -16.63 -5.18 11.17
N ASP A 46 -16.79 -4.83 9.92
CA ASP A 46 -16.02 -5.40 8.81
C ASP A 46 -14.87 -4.47 8.46
N LEU A 47 -13.69 -5.04 8.26
CA LEU A 47 -12.52 -4.30 7.80
C LEU A 47 -12.46 -4.35 6.27
N LEU A 48 -12.30 -3.18 5.66
CA LEU A 48 -12.07 -3.02 4.25
C LEU A 48 -10.74 -2.30 4.02
N ASP A 49 -9.79 -2.99 3.39
CA ASP A 49 -8.54 -2.39 2.97
C ASP A 49 -8.74 -1.68 1.62
N LEU A 50 -8.45 -0.38 1.59
CA LEU A 50 -8.48 0.41 0.37
C LEU A 50 -7.06 0.57 -0.17
N TYR A 51 -6.77 -0.14 -1.25
CA TYR A 51 -5.48 -0.12 -1.92
C TYR A 51 -5.42 0.96 -3.01
N PRO A 52 -4.22 1.40 -3.42
CA PRO A 52 -4.05 2.12 -4.67
C PRO A 52 -4.58 1.31 -5.85
N PHE A 53 -4.98 1.97 -6.93
CA PHE A 53 -5.46 1.30 -8.13
C PHE A 53 -4.47 0.27 -8.65
N ASN A 54 -4.95 -0.93 -8.94
CA ASN A 54 -4.20 -1.90 -9.72
C ASN A 54 -4.23 -1.55 -11.21
N PHE A 55 -3.53 -2.32 -12.06
CA PHE A 55 -3.46 -2.02 -13.49
C PHE A 55 -4.80 -2.09 -14.20
N ARG A 56 -5.69 -3.00 -13.79
CA ARG A 56 -7.04 -3.11 -14.36
C ARG A 56 -7.89 -1.88 -14.04
N GLU A 57 -7.89 -1.45 -12.79
CA GLU A 57 -8.57 -0.23 -12.35
C GLU A 57 -7.98 1.02 -13.01
N PHE A 58 -6.66 1.04 -13.24
CA PHE A 58 -6.01 2.09 -14.01
C PHE A 58 -6.50 2.12 -15.47
N LEU A 59 -6.67 0.96 -16.14
CA LEU A 59 -7.24 0.90 -17.49
C LEU A 59 -8.66 1.46 -17.53
N CYS A 60 -9.51 1.11 -16.56
CA CYS A 60 -10.85 1.70 -16.45
C CYS A 60 -10.78 3.23 -16.28
N ALA A 61 -9.87 3.72 -15.44
CA ALA A 61 -9.68 5.17 -15.26
C ALA A 61 -9.19 5.88 -16.52
N MET A 62 -8.60 5.16 -17.47
CA MET A 62 -8.14 5.67 -18.77
C MET A 62 -9.17 5.46 -19.91
N ASP A 63 -10.41 5.11 -19.58
CA ASP A 63 -11.49 4.82 -20.53
C ASP A 63 -11.15 3.63 -21.46
N GLU A 64 -10.45 2.61 -20.92
CA GLU A 64 -10.00 1.40 -21.63
C GLU A 64 -10.68 0.13 -21.11
N GLU A 65 -11.98 0.18 -20.86
CA GLU A 65 -12.76 -0.93 -20.32
C GLU A 65 -12.71 -2.18 -21.20
N GLY A 66 -12.54 -2.01 -22.52
CA GLY A 66 -12.39 -3.14 -23.44
C GLY A 66 -11.11 -3.95 -23.18
N LEU A 67 -9.99 -3.27 -22.87
CA LEU A 67 -8.74 -3.93 -22.49
C LEU A 67 -8.86 -4.56 -21.11
N GLU A 68 -9.49 -3.87 -20.16
CA GLU A 68 -9.73 -4.39 -18.83
C GLU A 68 -10.55 -5.68 -18.86
N SER A 69 -11.66 -5.69 -19.59
CA SER A 69 -12.53 -6.85 -19.76
C SER A 69 -11.81 -8.06 -20.38
N ALA A 70 -10.92 -7.83 -21.33
CA ALA A 70 -10.10 -8.90 -21.90
C ALA A 70 -9.14 -9.52 -20.89
N LEU A 71 -8.56 -8.71 -19.98
CA LEU A 71 -7.76 -9.23 -18.88
C LEU A 71 -8.60 -10.01 -17.86
N GLU A 72 -9.80 -9.53 -17.54
CA GLU A 72 -10.70 -10.20 -16.61
C GLU A 72 -11.14 -11.56 -17.14
N THR A 73 -11.58 -11.61 -18.38
CA THR A 73 -12.05 -12.85 -19.04
C THR A 73 -10.91 -13.73 -19.53
N LYS A 74 -9.66 -13.25 -19.43
CA LYS A 74 -8.45 -13.95 -19.93
C LYS A 74 -8.54 -14.30 -21.42
N ASP A 75 -9.07 -13.38 -22.22
CA ASP A 75 -9.08 -13.49 -23.67
C ASP A 75 -7.67 -13.25 -24.24
N TYR A 76 -6.87 -14.31 -24.26
CA TYR A 76 -5.47 -14.23 -24.70
C TYR A 76 -5.34 -13.82 -26.16
N ASN A 77 -6.30 -14.15 -27.03
CA ASN A 77 -6.24 -13.71 -28.42
C ASN A 77 -6.42 -12.20 -28.54
N LEU A 78 -7.34 -11.62 -27.78
CA LEU A 78 -7.53 -10.19 -27.74
C LEU A 78 -6.32 -9.48 -27.10
N ILE A 79 -5.79 -10.04 -26.01
CA ILE A 79 -4.60 -9.51 -25.34
C ILE A 79 -3.41 -9.47 -26.29
N ASP A 80 -3.16 -10.54 -27.04
CA ASP A 80 -2.04 -10.60 -28.00
C ASP A 80 -2.23 -9.62 -29.16
N ASN A 81 -3.46 -9.49 -29.68
CA ASN A 81 -3.75 -8.55 -30.75
C ASN A 81 -3.55 -7.08 -30.34
N PHE A 82 -3.71 -6.76 -29.07
CA PHE A 82 -3.51 -5.42 -28.50
C PHE A 82 -2.27 -5.30 -27.62
N ALA A 83 -1.28 -6.19 -27.76
CA ALA A 83 -0.10 -6.23 -26.93
C ALA A 83 0.63 -4.87 -26.82
N ASP A 84 0.81 -4.17 -27.93
CA ASP A 84 1.46 -2.85 -27.94
C ASP A 84 0.67 -1.82 -27.13
N LYS A 85 -0.66 -1.86 -27.19
CA LYS A 85 -1.52 -0.96 -26.42
C LYS A 85 -1.48 -1.27 -24.92
N TYR A 86 -1.45 -2.56 -24.54
CA TYR A 86 -1.20 -2.97 -23.16
C TYR A 86 0.16 -2.52 -22.66
N LEU A 87 1.22 -2.69 -23.44
CA LEU A 87 2.56 -2.25 -23.09
C LEU A 87 2.65 -0.74 -22.94
N PHE A 88 1.96 0.02 -23.80
CA PHE A 88 1.86 1.47 -23.66
C PHE A 88 1.23 1.85 -22.32
N TRP A 89 0.07 1.31 -22.00
CA TRP A 89 -0.61 1.62 -20.75
C TRP A 89 0.13 1.09 -19.51
N LEU A 90 0.76 -0.07 -19.60
CA LEU A 90 1.56 -0.63 -18.51
C LEU A 90 2.77 0.26 -18.18
N LYS A 91 3.46 0.81 -19.19
CA LYS A 91 4.54 1.79 -18.97
C LYS A 91 4.02 3.06 -18.30
N ASN A 92 2.86 3.56 -18.71
CA ASN A 92 2.22 4.70 -18.07
C ASN A 92 1.86 4.39 -16.62
N TYR A 93 1.28 3.22 -16.35
CA TYR A 93 0.98 2.78 -14.99
C TYR A 93 2.22 2.64 -14.11
N TYR A 94 3.33 2.14 -14.65
CA TYR A 94 4.60 2.08 -13.90
C TYR A 94 5.15 3.48 -13.57
N TYR A 95 4.85 4.47 -14.38
CA TYR A 95 5.25 5.85 -14.11
C TYR A 95 4.30 6.55 -13.13
N THR A 96 3.00 6.44 -13.32
CA THR A 96 1.97 7.12 -12.51
C THR A 96 1.74 6.42 -11.18
N GLY A 97 1.85 5.08 -11.14
CA GLY A 97 1.37 4.28 -10.02
C GLY A 97 -0.16 4.28 -9.92
N GLY A 98 -0.66 3.80 -8.79
CA GLY A 98 -2.10 3.64 -8.55
C GLY A 98 -2.73 4.65 -7.58
N MET A 99 -2.00 5.68 -7.15
CA MET A 99 -2.58 6.67 -6.23
C MET A 99 -3.66 7.49 -6.95
N PRO A 100 -4.92 7.53 -6.44
CA PRO A 100 -6.04 8.13 -7.17
C PRO A 100 -5.79 9.57 -7.65
N ALA A 101 -5.20 10.42 -6.81
CA ALA A 101 -4.90 11.81 -7.19
C ALA A 101 -3.90 11.90 -8.35
N VAL A 102 -2.93 10.98 -8.43
CA VAL A 102 -1.94 10.92 -9.52
C VAL A 102 -2.58 10.42 -10.80
N VAL A 103 -3.40 9.37 -10.68
CA VAL A 103 -4.12 8.76 -11.83
C VAL A 103 -5.08 9.77 -12.43
N ASP A 104 -5.83 10.52 -11.62
CA ASP A 104 -6.78 11.53 -12.10
C ASP A 104 -6.08 12.69 -12.81
N ALA A 105 -5.00 13.23 -12.25
CA ALA A 105 -4.20 14.27 -12.89
C ALA A 105 -3.63 13.79 -14.25
N PHE A 106 -3.11 12.56 -14.30
CA PHE A 106 -2.63 11.99 -15.55
C PHE A 106 -3.76 11.77 -16.55
N ARG A 107 -4.93 11.30 -16.11
CA ARG A 107 -6.10 11.13 -16.98
C ARG A 107 -6.51 12.43 -17.64
N LEU A 108 -6.55 13.53 -16.89
CA LEU A 108 -6.99 14.84 -17.36
C LEU A 108 -5.96 15.53 -18.26
N ASN A 109 -4.70 15.56 -17.84
CA ASN A 109 -3.70 16.45 -18.42
C ASN A 109 -2.63 15.73 -19.24
N LYS A 110 -2.43 14.42 -19.05
CA LYS A 110 -1.33 13.61 -19.64
C LYS A 110 0.05 14.23 -19.41
N ASP A 111 0.21 15.03 -18.35
CA ASP A 111 1.45 15.73 -17.99
C ASP A 111 2.24 14.95 -16.95
N TYR A 112 3.38 14.40 -17.38
CA TYR A 112 4.28 13.65 -16.51
C TYR A 112 5.00 14.53 -15.47
N ALA A 113 5.19 15.83 -15.72
CA ALA A 113 5.79 16.73 -14.74
C ALA A 113 4.84 16.99 -13.59
N GLU A 114 3.57 17.22 -13.88
CA GLU A 114 2.51 17.33 -12.86
C GLU A 114 2.38 16.05 -12.04
N VAL A 115 2.33 14.90 -12.71
CA VAL A 115 2.31 13.57 -12.06
C VAL A 115 3.45 13.45 -11.06
N ARG A 116 4.68 13.80 -11.47
CA ARG A 116 5.86 13.73 -10.60
C ARG A 116 5.78 14.66 -9.41
N GLN A 117 5.23 15.87 -9.60
CA GLN A 117 5.01 16.81 -8.52
C GLN A 117 4.06 16.26 -7.47
N ILE A 118 2.89 15.74 -7.89
CA ILE A 118 1.89 15.16 -6.99
C ILE A 118 2.47 13.97 -6.23
N GLN A 119 3.20 13.07 -6.91
CA GLN A 119 3.87 11.95 -6.26
C GLN A 119 4.85 12.42 -5.18
N SER A 120 5.64 13.46 -5.46
CA SER A 120 6.60 14.01 -4.52
C SER A 120 5.92 14.61 -3.29
N ASP A 121 4.80 15.28 -3.49
CA ASP A 121 4.02 15.88 -2.42
C ASP A 121 3.36 14.80 -1.52
N ILE A 122 2.86 13.71 -2.11
CA ILE A 122 2.33 12.55 -1.37
C ILE A 122 3.43 11.93 -0.50
N VAL A 123 4.63 11.69 -1.05
CA VAL A 123 5.76 11.12 -0.30
C VAL A 123 6.12 12.04 0.88
N ARG A 124 6.24 13.35 0.66
CA ARG A 124 6.52 14.32 1.73
C ARG A 124 5.46 14.33 2.83
N GLN A 125 4.18 14.18 2.47
CA GLN A 125 3.09 14.10 3.44
C GLN A 125 3.23 12.85 4.33
N TYR A 126 3.52 11.68 3.75
CA TYR A 126 3.79 10.45 4.52
C TYR A 126 4.99 10.62 5.46
N GLU A 127 6.10 11.18 4.98
CA GLU A 127 7.29 11.43 5.80
C GLU A 127 7.00 12.41 6.96
N GLY A 128 6.16 13.41 6.72
CA GLY A 128 5.68 14.33 7.75
C GLY A 128 4.82 13.67 8.82
N ASP A 129 4.05 12.66 8.44
CA ASP A 129 3.17 11.93 9.34
C ASP A 129 3.92 10.91 10.22
N PHE A 130 5.09 10.42 9.80
CA PHE A 130 5.88 9.49 10.61
C PHE A 130 6.15 10.03 12.02
N GLY A 131 6.43 11.33 12.16
CA GLY A 131 6.74 11.95 13.44
C GLY A 131 5.57 12.07 14.42
N LYS A 132 4.33 11.98 13.92
CA LYS A 132 3.13 12.19 14.76
C LYS A 132 2.74 10.96 15.59
N HIS A 133 3.07 9.75 15.08
CA HIS A 133 2.55 8.49 15.60
C HIS A 133 3.63 7.53 16.08
N ILE A 134 4.88 7.99 16.13
CA ILE A 134 6.03 7.13 16.44
C ILE A 134 6.80 7.68 17.63
N LYS A 135 7.25 6.77 18.50
CA LYS A 135 8.19 7.13 19.56
C LYS A 135 9.48 7.68 18.94
N ALA A 136 9.97 8.81 19.43
CA ALA A 136 11.14 9.52 18.90
C ALA A 136 12.39 8.61 18.70
N LYS A 137 12.54 7.59 19.50
CA LYS A 137 13.66 6.62 19.45
C LYS A 137 13.62 5.71 18.19
N VAL A 138 12.45 5.45 17.62
CA VAL A 138 12.25 4.52 16.47
C VAL A 138 12.24 5.28 15.15
N LEU A 139 11.79 6.54 15.15
CA LEU A 139 11.64 7.38 13.96
C LEU A 139 12.88 7.42 13.04
N PRO A 140 14.13 7.57 13.54
CA PRO A 140 15.30 7.58 12.66
C PRO A 140 15.47 6.27 11.88
N ARG A 141 15.14 5.12 12.51
CA ARG A 141 15.25 3.81 11.85
C ARG A 141 14.20 3.63 10.78
N ILE A 142 12.99 4.14 10.99
CA ILE A 142 11.91 4.11 9.98
C ILE A 142 12.34 4.92 8.75
N ARG A 143 12.86 6.13 8.95
CA ARG A 143 13.38 6.95 7.84
C ARG A 143 14.49 6.25 7.09
N MET A 144 15.46 5.67 7.79
CA MET A 144 16.54 4.91 7.15
C MET A 144 16.03 3.74 6.30
N VAL A 145 15.05 2.98 6.78
CA VAL A 145 14.42 1.90 6.02
C VAL A 145 13.70 2.49 4.81
N TRP A 146 12.84 3.49 5.02
CA TRP A 146 12.05 4.15 3.98
C TRP A 146 12.93 4.67 2.84
N ASP A 147 13.96 5.44 3.15
CA ASP A 147 14.89 6.02 2.16
C ASP A 147 15.66 4.94 1.38
N SER A 148 15.88 3.77 1.99
CA SER A 148 16.60 2.66 1.33
C SER A 148 15.77 1.90 0.30
N ILE A 149 14.43 1.89 0.43
CA ILE A 149 13.53 1.04 -0.38
C ILE A 149 13.65 1.33 -1.88
N PRO A 150 13.55 2.57 -2.38
CA PRO A 150 13.62 2.84 -3.82
C PRO A 150 14.94 2.35 -4.44
N MET A 151 16.05 2.59 -3.75
CA MET A 151 17.38 2.18 -4.20
C MET A 151 17.52 0.64 -4.22
N GLN A 152 16.94 -0.06 -3.27
CA GLN A 152 16.96 -1.53 -3.24
C GLN A 152 16.06 -2.14 -4.31
N LEU A 153 14.89 -1.54 -4.58
CA LEU A 153 13.97 -1.99 -5.62
C LEU A 153 14.50 -1.72 -7.05
N ALA A 154 15.37 -0.70 -7.22
CA ALA A 154 15.98 -0.37 -8.52
C ALA A 154 17.03 -1.40 -8.98
N LYS A 155 17.49 -2.31 -8.10
CA LYS A 155 18.47 -3.34 -8.46
C LYS A 155 17.84 -4.53 -9.15
N GLU A 156 18.61 -5.24 -9.98
CA GLU A 156 18.17 -6.50 -10.60
C GLU A 156 17.73 -7.52 -9.55
N ASN A 157 18.57 -7.71 -8.52
CA ASN A 157 18.22 -8.51 -7.36
C ASN A 157 17.41 -7.66 -6.38
N LYS A 158 16.08 -7.82 -6.42
CA LYS A 158 15.14 -7.09 -5.56
C LYS A 158 15.09 -7.61 -4.12
N LYS A 159 16.09 -8.38 -3.68
CA LYS A 159 16.22 -8.84 -2.31
C LYS A 159 16.58 -7.68 -1.39
N PHE A 160 15.85 -7.56 -0.27
CA PHE A 160 16.13 -6.53 0.74
C PHE A 160 17.37 -6.88 1.55
N PHE A 161 18.34 -5.96 1.60
CA PHE A 161 19.61 -6.14 2.33
C PHE A 161 19.75 -5.07 3.42
N PHE A 162 19.83 -5.49 4.66
CA PHE A 162 20.01 -4.59 5.80
C PHE A 162 21.33 -3.80 5.74
N GLY A 163 22.39 -4.42 5.24
CA GLY A 163 23.69 -3.76 5.04
C GLY A 163 23.67 -2.57 4.10
N GLN A 164 22.60 -2.40 3.29
CA GLN A 164 22.42 -1.22 2.44
C GLN A 164 21.75 -0.05 3.16
N ILE A 165 21.04 -0.32 4.24
CA ILE A 165 20.52 0.73 5.12
C ILE A 165 21.70 1.40 5.84
N LYS A 166 22.60 0.58 6.40
CA LYS A 166 23.80 1.02 7.11
C LYS A 166 24.81 -0.11 7.11
N LYS A 167 26.10 0.20 6.89
CA LYS A 167 27.18 -0.79 6.95
C LYS A 167 27.17 -1.53 8.31
N GLY A 168 27.11 -2.86 8.27
CA GLY A 168 27.05 -3.70 9.46
C GLY A 168 25.69 -3.79 10.13
N ALA A 169 24.62 -3.25 9.53
CA ALA A 169 23.27 -3.34 10.07
C ALA A 169 22.80 -4.79 10.19
N ARG A 170 22.13 -5.10 11.31
CA ARG A 170 21.48 -6.39 11.56
C ARG A 170 19.96 -6.27 11.43
N SER A 171 19.28 -7.35 11.05
CA SER A 171 17.82 -7.38 10.95
C SER A 171 17.13 -6.92 12.23
N SER A 172 17.60 -7.39 13.39
CA SER A 172 17.05 -7.06 14.70
C SER A 172 17.02 -5.56 15.03
N GLU A 173 17.89 -4.76 14.42
CA GLU A 173 17.92 -3.30 14.61
C GLU A 173 16.74 -2.59 13.93
N PHE A 174 16.21 -3.18 12.88
CA PHE A 174 15.22 -2.56 11.98
C PHE A 174 13.87 -3.28 11.95
N GLU A 175 13.72 -4.41 12.65
CA GLU A 175 12.46 -5.19 12.66
C GLU A 175 11.26 -4.36 13.08
N ILE A 176 11.37 -3.58 14.16
CA ILE A 176 10.28 -2.70 14.64
C ILE A 176 9.95 -1.63 13.59
N ALA A 177 10.97 -1.08 12.92
CA ALA A 177 10.76 -0.06 11.90
C ALA A 177 10.07 -0.63 10.65
N ILE A 178 10.48 -1.81 10.22
CA ILE A 178 9.86 -2.50 9.08
C ILE A 178 8.44 -2.91 9.44
N GLN A 179 8.23 -3.49 10.64
CA GLN A 179 6.89 -3.90 11.07
C GLN A 179 5.94 -2.70 11.11
N TRP A 180 6.39 -1.56 11.61
CA TRP A 180 5.58 -0.35 11.63
C TRP A 180 5.17 0.10 10.21
N LEU A 181 6.09 0.08 9.24
CA LEU A 181 5.78 0.42 7.83
C LEU A 181 4.79 -0.59 7.20
N LEU A 182 4.86 -1.86 7.59
CA LEU A 182 3.92 -2.90 7.18
C LEU A 182 2.53 -2.66 7.78
N ASP A 183 2.46 -2.36 9.07
CA ASP A 183 1.21 -2.11 9.79
C ASP A 183 0.48 -0.85 9.30
N CYS A 184 1.25 0.13 8.81
CA CYS A 184 0.71 1.31 8.12
C CYS A 184 0.23 1.03 6.68
N GLY A 185 0.51 -0.14 6.12
CA GLY A 185 0.22 -0.45 4.73
C GLY A 185 1.08 0.33 3.71
N LEU A 186 2.17 0.96 4.17
CA LEU A 186 3.06 1.75 3.31
C LEU A 186 4.02 0.90 2.50
N VAL A 187 4.33 -0.30 2.97
CA VAL A 187 5.19 -1.27 2.30
C VAL A 187 4.59 -2.67 2.42
N TYR A 188 4.97 -3.54 1.48
CA TYR A 188 4.60 -4.95 1.51
C TYR A 188 5.85 -5.82 1.54
N LYS A 189 5.85 -6.83 2.42
CA LYS A 189 6.90 -7.84 2.46
C LYS A 189 6.52 -9.00 1.52
N VAL A 190 7.27 -9.17 0.44
CA VAL A 190 7.12 -10.29 -0.48
C VAL A 190 8.19 -11.32 -0.20
N ASN A 191 7.80 -12.56 0.11
CA ASN A 191 8.73 -13.66 0.32
C ASN A 191 8.85 -14.49 -0.96
N ARG A 192 10.07 -14.82 -1.34
CA ARG A 192 10.33 -15.73 -2.46
C ARG A 192 10.15 -17.17 -1.98
N VAL A 193 9.40 -17.95 -2.73
CA VAL A 193 9.26 -19.40 -2.52
C VAL A 193 9.74 -20.11 -3.79
N ASN A 194 10.76 -20.95 -3.68
CA ASN A 194 11.31 -21.67 -4.83
C ASN A 194 10.48 -22.94 -5.14
N GLU A 195 10.13 -23.71 -4.10
CA GLU A 195 9.33 -24.92 -4.20
C GLU A 195 8.14 -24.81 -3.24
N PRO A 196 6.97 -24.36 -3.72
CA PRO A 196 5.84 -24.12 -2.84
C PRO A 196 5.18 -25.41 -2.38
N HIS A 197 5.08 -25.59 -1.08
CA HIS A 197 4.27 -26.63 -0.42
C HIS A 197 3.23 -25.97 0.50
N ILE A 198 2.12 -26.65 0.72
CA ILE A 198 1.08 -26.20 1.66
C ILE A 198 1.49 -26.62 3.09
N PRO A 199 1.37 -25.73 4.08
CA PRO A 199 0.86 -24.36 4.03
C PRO A 199 1.92 -23.32 3.65
N LEU A 200 1.58 -22.39 2.76
CA LEU A 200 2.48 -21.32 2.32
C LEU A 200 2.97 -20.42 3.48
N LYS A 201 2.24 -20.37 4.59
CA LYS A 201 2.65 -19.63 5.80
C LYS A 201 4.00 -20.10 6.36
N ALA A 202 4.41 -21.32 6.13
CA ALA A 202 5.69 -21.86 6.60
C ALA A 202 6.91 -21.12 6.02
N TYR A 203 6.76 -20.45 4.87
CA TYR A 203 7.83 -19.72 4.18
C TYR A 203 7.97 -18.25 4.59
N LYS A 204 7.16 -17.76 5.53
CA LYS A 204 7.23 -16.34 5.97
C LYS A 204 8.53 -15.96 6.68
N ASN A 205 9.31 -16.93 7.16
CA ASN A 205 10.47 -16.71 8.00
C ASN A 205 11.79 -17.22 7.36
N MET A 206 11.79 -17.48 6.07
CA MET A 206 13.00 -17.89 5.35
C MET A 206 13.70 -16.70 4.69
#